data_f3b68724de55f8acc6f7092b43d77ae3
#
_entry.id   f3b68724de55f8acc6f7092b43d77ae3
#
_cell.length_a   1.000
_cell.length_b   1.000
_cell.length_c   1.000
_cell.angle_alpha   90.00
_cell.angle_beta   90.00
_cell.angle_gamma   90.00
#
_symmetry.space_group_name_H-M   'P 1'
#
loop_
_entity.id
_entity.type
_entity.pdbx_description
1 polymer ?
#
loop_
_entity_poly.entity_id
_entity_poly.type
_entity_poly.pdbx_seq_one_letter_code
_entity_poly.pdbx_strand_id
1 'polypeptide(L)'
;MCIRDRKYNVYVLSDLAYAEIYFDKKPPPSILQVNRAKEIAVEFTSMSKTYAMAGWRIGFAVGNKKLIEALTKIKSYLDYGAFTPVQVAAATALNGSQSCVSEIRSIYESRRNVLVESMSRSGWNIPSPKASMFAWAPIPKKYQNKGSLKFAKDLMTKAEVAVSPGIAFGEYGEGFVRIGLVENEQRIRQAAKNVRNLKL
;
A
#
# COMPACT_ATOMS: atom_id res chain seq x y z
N MET A 1 20.89 -8.41 6.09
CA MET A 1 20.29 -7.33 6.91
C MET A 1 20.51 -7.64 8.39
N CYS A 2 19.79 -8.54 9.04
CA CYS A 2 19.89 -8.75 10.51
C CYS A 2 21.29 -9.04 11.08
N ILE A 3 22.24 -9.58 10.31
CA ILE A 3 23.63 -9.78 10.74
C ILE A 3 24.30 -8.42 10.96
N ARG A 4 24.19 -7.52 9.99
CA ARG A 4 24.72 -6.15 10.08
C ARG A 4 24.06 -5.39 11.22
N ASP A 5 22.73 -5.47 11.31
CA ASP A 5 21.94 -4.70 12.26
C ASP A 5 22.27 -5.08 13.70
N ARG A 6 22.50 -6.39 13.99
CA ARG A 6 23.03 -6.85 15.27
C ARG A 6 24.46 -6.39 15.53
N LYS A 7 25.32 -6.46 14.51
CA LYS A 7 26.72 -6.02 14.64
C LYS A 7 26.82 -4.55 15.05
N TYR A 8 25.92 -3.72 14.55
CA TYR A 8 25.92 -2.27 14.82
C TYR A 8 24.87 -1.86 15.85
N ASN A 9 24.20 -2.81 16.49
CA ASN A 9 23.19 -2.57 17.52
C ASN A 9 22.03 -1.67 17.03
N VAL A 10 21.57 -1.92 15.81
CA VAL A 10 20.48 -1.18 15.15
C VAL A 10 19.18 -1.98 15.25
N TYR A 11 18.11 -1.33 15.70
CA TYR A 11 16.77 -1.90 15.67
C TYR A 11 16.15 -1.77 14.26
N VAL A 12 15.31 -2.75 13.91
CA VAL A 12 14.60 -2.79 12.64
C VAL A 12 13.11 -2.64 12.88
N LEU A 13 12.51 -1.64 12.26
CA LEU A 13 11.07 -1.45 12.20
C LEU A 13 10.59 -1.87 10.81
N SER A 14 9.77 -2.91 10.72
CA SER A 14 9.20 -3.43 9.49
C SER A 14 7.74 -3.02 9.40
N ASP A 15 7.39 -2.17 8.44
CA ASP A 15 6.00 -1.78 8.18
C ASP A 15 5.41 -2.67 7.08
N LEU A 16 4.59 -3.63 7.48
CA LEU A 16 3.90 -4.58 6.60
C LEU A 16 2.40 -4.33 6.49
N ALA A 17 1.96 -3.07 6.55
CA ALA A 17 0.55 -2.71 6.48
C ALA A 17 -0.18 -3.24 5.22
N TYR A 18 0.54 -3.55 4.15
CA TYR A 18 0.01 -4.07 2.88
C TYR A 18 0.40 -5.52 2.58
N ALA A 19 0.90 -6.26 3.57
CA ALA A 19 1.45 -7.61 3.38
C ALA A 19 0.49 -8.56 2.64
N GLU A 20 -0.79 -8.47 2.89
CA GLU A 20 -1.80 -9.37 2.32
C GLU A 20 -2.32 -8.93 0.94
N ILE A 21 -1.97 -7.73 0.47
CA ILE A 21 -2.32 -7.28 -0.88
C ILE A 21 -1.11 -7.47 -1.79
N TYR A 22 -0.90 -8.70 -2.20
CA TYR A 22 0.14 -9.10 -3.16
C TYR A 22 -0.48 -9.84 -4.33
N PHE A 23 0.22 -9.86 -5.47
CA PHE A 23 -0.25 -10.44 -6.70
C PHE A 23 0.67 -11.56 -7.20
N ASP A 24 0.19 -12.32 -8.17
CA ASP A 24 0.97 -13.36 -8.84
C ASP A 24 1.50 -14.44 -7.85
N LYS A 25 0.75 -14.69 -6.75
CA LYS A 25 1.08 -15.68 -5.70
C LYS A 25 2.46 -15.47 -5.06
N LYS A 26 2.93 -14.22 -4.97
CA LYS A 26 4.22 -13.86 -4.40
C LYS A 26 4.06 -12.98 -3.17
N PRO A 27 3.83 -13.57 -1.96
CA PRO A 27 3.70 -12.80 -0.74
C PRO A 27 5.01 -12.07 -0.40
N PRO A 28 4.96 -10.86 0.18
CA PRO A 28 6.13 -10.18 0.67
C PRO A 28 6.72 -10.96 1.86
N PRO A 29 8.06 -10.98 2.03
CA PRO A 29 8.68 -11.62 3.16
C PRO A 29 8.43 -10.84 4.45
N SER A 30 8.11 -11.54 5.55
CA SER A 30 8.15 -10.98 6.90
C SER A 30 9.59 -10.92 7.41
N ILE A 31 9.97 -9.85 8.08
CA ILE A 31 11.28 -9.76 8.76
C ILE A 31 11.42 -10.86 9.84
N LEU A 32 10.31 -11.28 10.42
CA LEU A 32 10.28 -12.29 11.48
C LEU A 32 10.58 -13.72 10.99
N GLN A 33 10.59 -13.94 9.67
CA GLN A 33 11.05 -15.20 9.07
C GLN A 33 12.59 -15.35 9.16
N VAL A 34 13.30 -14.25 9.36
CA VAL A 34 14.76 -14.28 9.47
C VAL A 34 15.15 -14.79 10.85
N ASN A 35 16.08 -15.75 10.89
CA ASN A 35 16.55 -16.32 12.16
C ASN A 35 17.05 -15.23 13.11
N ARG A 36 16.60 -15.29 14.36
CA ARG A 36 16.92 -14.32 15.42
C ARG A 36 16.46 -12.87 15.15
N ALA A 37 15.58 -12.62 14.18
CA ALA A 37 15.07 -11.27 13.93
C ALA A 37 14.35 -10.69 15.15
N LYS A 38 13.63 -11.51 15.93
CA LYS A 38 12.95 -11.08 17.16
C LYS A 38 13.85 -10.47 18.23
N GLU A 39 15.18 -10.61 18.10
CA GLU A 39 16.11 -9.96 19.02
C GLU A 39 16.26 -8.46 18.78
N ILE A 40 15.99 -7.99 17.54
CA ILE A 40 16.25 -6.61 17.12
C ILE A 40 15.11 -6.00 16.29
N ALA A 41 14.06 -6.75 15.94
CA ALA A 41 13.05 -6.28 15.02
C ALA A 41 11.66 -6.24 15.65
N VAL A 42 10.86 -5.27 15.20
CA VAL A 42 9.41 -5.21 15.37
C VAL A 42 8.77 -5.05 14.00
N GLU A 43 7.72 -5.83 13.77
CA GLU A 43 6.92 -5.77 12.56
C GLU A 43 5.52 -5.25 12.90
N PHE A 44 5.06 -4.29 12.10
CA PHE A 44 3.76 -3.65 12.23
C PHE A 44 2.83 -4.12 11.12
N THR A 45 1.60 -4.43 11.48
CA THR A 45 0.55 -4.86 10.55
C THR A 45 -0.72 -4.07 10.79
N SER A 46 -1.49 -3.84 9.74
CA SER A 46 -2.74 -3.09 9.80
C SER A 46 -3.93 -3.95 9.38
N MET A 47 -5.00 -3.94 10.17
CA MET A 47 -6.27 -4.56 9.80
C MET A 47 -6.97 -3.80 8.66
N SER A 48 -6.61 -2.53 8.47
CA SER A 48 -7.25 -1.60 7.52
C SER A 48 -7.29 -2.11 6.09
N LYS A 49 -6.21 -2.79 5.65
CA LYS A 49 -6.06 -3.23 4.26
C LYS A 49 -6.40 -4.71 4.10
N THR A 50 -5.90 -5.53 5.02
CA THR A 50 -6.10 -6.98 5.02
C THR A 50 -7.59 -7.36 5.12
N TYR A 51 -8.34 -6.68 6.00
CA TYR A 51 -9.75 -7.00 6.30
C TYR A 51 -10.72 -5.88 5.91
N ALA A 52 -10.29 -4.91 5.10
CA ALA A 52 -11.09 -3.73 4.74
C ALA A 52 -11.60 -2.94 5.96
N MET A 53 -10.88 -2.97 7.08
CA MET A 53 -11.25 -2.34 8.36
C MET A 53 -10.62 -0.96 8.54
N ALA A 54 -10.55 -0.15 7.49
CA ALA A 54 -9.87 1.16 7.54
C ALA A 54 -10.49 2.13 8.57
N GLY A 55 -11.82 2.12 8.69
CA GLY A 55 -12.56 2.96 9.64
C GLY A 55 -12.38 2.56 11.11
N TRP A 56 -11.99 1.32 11.38
CA TRP A 56 -11.83 0.78 12.72
C TRP A 56 -10.54 1.23 13.42
N ARG A 57 -9.58 1.78 12.69
CA ARG A 57 -8.33 2.34 13.20
C ARG A 57 -7.56 1.38 14.11
N ILE A 58 -7.34 0.14 13.66
CA ILE A 58 -6.64 -0.89 14.43
C ILE A 58 -5.55 -1.57 13.61
N GLY A 59 -4.47 -1.90 14.28
CA GLY A 59 -3.33 -2.69 13.83
C GLY A 59 -2.65 -3.33 15.02
N PHE A 60 -1.58 -4.04 14.77
CA PHE A 60 -0.78 -4.67 15.82
C PHE A 60 0.71 -4.66 15.49
N ALA A 61 1.53 -4.80 16.52
CA ALA A 61 2.98 -4.93 16.42
C ALA A 61 3.44 -6.21 17.10
N VAL A 62 4.36 -6.91 16.47
CA VAL A 62 4.96 -8.15 17.00
C VAL A 62 6.47 -8.13 16.81
N GLY A 63 7.22 -8.71 17.75
CA GLY A 63 8.68 -8.77 17.61
C GLY A 63 9.45 -8.72 18.92
N ASN A 64 10.48 -7.88 18.98
CA ASN A 64 11.36 -7.76 20.14
C ASN A 64 10.59 -7.36 21.40
N LYS A 65 10.72 -8.15 22.47
CA LYS A 65 10.01 -7.97 23.73
C LYS A 65 10.21 -6.57 24.34
N LYS A 66 11.45 -6.08 24.39
CA LYS A 66 11.77 -4.78 24.99
C LYS A 66 11.15 -3.63 24.22
N LEU A 67 11.13 -3.72 22.89
CA LEU A 67 10.51 -2.70 22.04
C LEU A 67 8.99 -2.72 22.17
N ILE A 68 8.37 -3.90 22.26
CA ILE A 68 6.92 -4.03 22.49
C ILE A 68 6.54 -3.50 23.86
N GLU A 69 7.30 -3.81 24.92
CA GLU A 69 7.07 -3.27 26.27
C GLU A 69 7.20 -1.74 26.29
N ALA A 70 8.20 -1.17 25.62
CA ALA A 70 8.36 0.27 25.49
C ALA A 70 7.19 0.92 24.75
N LEU A 71 6.74 0.32 23.64
CA LEU A 71 5.59 0.77 22.88
C LEU A 71 4.31 0.73 23.72
N THR A 72 4.08 -0.36 24.45
CA THR A 72 2.94 -0.52 25.35
C THR A 72 2.93 0.57 26.43
N LYS A 73 4.09 0.85 27.04
CA LYS A 73 4.23 1.90 28.05
C LYS A 73 3.90 3.28 27.48
N ILE A 74 4.43 3.62 26.29
CA ILE A 74 4.14 4.91 25.66
C ILE A 74 2.64 5.03 25.34
N LYS A 75 2.05 3.99 24.75
CA LYS A 75 0.61 3.98 24.40
C LYS A 75 -0.30 4.11 25.60
N SER A 76 0.07 3.55 26.75
CA SER A 76 -0.74 3.68 27.97
C SER A 76 -0.90 5.14 28.45
N TYR A 77 0.01 6.04 28.05
CA TYR A 77 -0.09 7.47 28.34
C TYR A 77 -0.66 8.29 27.18
N LEU A 78 -0.43 7.87 25.92
CA LEU A 78 -0.85 8.63 24.76
C LEU A 78 -2.33 8.46 24.39
N ASP A 79 -2.82 7.22 24.43
CA ASP A 79 -4.17 6.89 23.95
C ASP A 79 -4.94 5.90 24.84
N TYR A 80 -4.37 5.54 25.99
CA TYR A 80 -4.96 4.56 26.93
C TYR A 80 -5.30 3.20 26.33
N GLY A 81 -4.79 2.93 25.11
CA GLY A 81 -5.06 1.72 24.33
C GLY A 81 -6.25 1.86 23.36
N ALA A 82 -6.40 0.87 22.50
CA ALA A 82 -7.52 0.84 21.57
C ALA A 82 -8.83 0.46 22.28
N PHE A 83 -9.96 1.00 21.81
CA PHE A 83 -11.29 0.69 22.34
C PHE A 83 -11.56 -0.83 22.28
N THR A 84 -11.94 -1.43 23.41
CA THR A 84 -12.04 -2.89 23.57
C THR A 84 -12.89 -3.59 22.49
N PRO A 85 -14.09 -3.11 22.11
CA PRO A 85 -14.85 -3.72 21.02
C PRO A 85 -14.09 -3.80 19.69
N VAL A 86 -13.25 -2.81 19.39
CA VAL A 86 -12.41 -2.80 18.18
C VAL A 86 -11.32 -3.87 18.29
N GLN A 87 -10.73 -4.06 19.47
CA GLN A 87 -9.76 -5.15 19.70
C GLN A 87 -10.40 -6.52 19.55
N VAL A 88 -11.62 -6.71 20.08
CA VAL A 88 -12.38 -7.97 19.91
C VAL A 88 -12.69 -8.23 18.45
N ALA A 89 -13.13 -7.22 17.71
CA ALA A 89 -13.38 -7.34 16.27
C ALA A 89 -12.11 -7.74 15.50
N ALA A 90 -10.96 -7.14 15.83
CA ALA A 90 -9.68 -7.51 15.23
C ALA A 90 -9.27 -8.95 15.56
N ALA A 91 -9.42 -9.36 16.82
CA ALA A 91 -9.13 -10.73 17.24
C ALA A 91 -10.05 -11.75 16.53
N THR A 92 -11.33 -11.42 16.37
CA THR A 92 -12.30 -12.25 15.62
C THR A 92 -11.91 -12.38 14.16
N ALA A 93 -11.50 -11.29 13.51
CA ALA A 93 -11.03 -11.32 12.12
C ALA A 93 -9.78 -12.18 11.95
N LEU A 94 -8.81 -12.06 12.87
CA LEU A 94 -7.56 -12.83 12.83
C LEU A 94 -7.76 -14.34 13.08
N ASN A 95 -8.70 -14.71 13.94
CA ASN A 95 -8.97 -16.11 14.31
C ASN A 95 -10.06 -16.77 13.46
N GLY A 96 -10.81 -15.99 12.68
CA GLY A 96 -11.87 -16.47 11.80
C GLY A 96 -11.37 -17.01 10.46
N SER A 97 -12.32 -17.29 9.57
CA SER A 97 -11.99 -17.67 8.20
C SER A 97 -11.21 -16.59 7.48
N GLN A 98 -10.14 -16.97 6.77
CA GLN A 98 -9.32 -16.07 5.98
C GLN A 98 -9.76 -15.98 4.51
N SER A 99 -10.93 -16.52 4.16
CA SER A 99 -11.47 -16.46 2.79
C SER A 99 -11.64 -15.02 2.29
N CYS A 100 -12.09 -14.11 3.18
CA CYS A 100 -12.25 -12.69 2.86
C CYS A 100 -10.93 -12.01 2.45
N VAL A 101 -9.79 -12.43 3.01
CA VAL A 101 -8.47 -11.92 2.62
C VAL A 101 -8.13 -12.31 1.19
N SER A 102 -8.43 -13.55 0.81
CA SER A 102 -8.23 -14.05 -0.56
C SER A 102 -9.17 -13.35 -1.56
N GLU A 103 -10.41 -13.09 -1.17
CA GLU A 103 -11.39 -12.35 -1.97
C GLU A 103 -10.93 -10.90 -2.20
N ILE A 104 -10.53 -10.19 -1.15
CA ILE A 104 -10.01 -8.82 -1.23
C ILE A 104 -8.78 -8.77 -2.15
N ARG A 105 -7.85 -9.73 -2.02
CA ARG A 105 -6.68 -9.83 -2.90
C ARG A 105 -7.07 -10.00 -4.35
N SER A 106 -8.01 -10.90 -4.64
CA SER A 106 -8.49 -11.16 -6.00
C SER A 106 -9.13 -9.93 -6.63
N ILE A 107 -9.89 -9.15 -5.86
CA ILE A 107 -10.47 -7.88 -6.31
C ILE A 107 -9.37 -6.89 -6.72
N TYR A 108 -8.34 -6.70 -5.89
CA TYR A 108 -7.24 -5.78 -6.22
C TYR A 108 -6.40 -6.27 -7.39
N GLU A 109 -6.19 -7.59 -7.53
CA GLU A 109 -5.50 -8.18 -8.67
C GLU A 109 -6.26 -7.95 -9.98
N SER A 110 -7.58 -8.15 -9.96
CA SER A 110 -8.47 -7.85 -11.10
C SER A 110 -8.36 -6.37 -11.50
N ARG A 111 -8.49 -5.47 -10.54
CA ARG A 111 -8.38 -4.01 -10.77
C ARG A 111 -7.01 -3.61 -11.32
N ARG A 112 -5.92 -4.19 -10.80
CA ARG A 112 -4.57 -4.01 -11.33
C ARG A 112 -4.50 -4.40 -12.81
N ASN A 113 -4.98 -5.59 -13.15
CA ASN A 113 -4.94 -6.11 -14.51
C ASN A 113 -5.73 -5.20 -15.47
N VAL A 114 -6.94 -4.81 -15.05
CA VAL A 114 -7.78 -3.89 -15.84
C VAL A 114 -7.13 -2.51 -16.00
N LEU A 115 -6.48 -1.98 -14.94
CA LEU A 115 -5.75 -0.71 -15.04
C LEU A 115 -4.64 -0.79 -16.07
N VAL A 116 -3.75 -1.76 -15.93
CA VAL A 116 -2.57 -1.91 -16.80
C VAL A 116 -2.99 -2.09 -18.26
N GLU A 117 -3.94 -2.99 -18.52
CA GLU A 117 -4.44 -3.25 -19.86
C GLU A 117 -5.14 -2.04 -20.48
N SER A 118 -6.07 -1.42 -19.76
CA SER A 118 -6.87 -0.30 -20.27
C SER A 118 -6.03 0.95 -20.52
N MET A 119 -5.07 1.25 -19.65
CA MET A 119 -4.18 2.39 -19.82
C MET A 119 -3.19 2.17 -20.96
N SER A 120 -2.67 0.94 -21.14
CA SER A 120 -1.83 0.61 -22.29
C SER A 120 -2.56 0.83 -23.62
N ARG A 121 -3.82 0.40 -23.72
CA ARG A 121 -4.69 0.66 -24.91
C ARG A 121 -4.96 2.15 -25.13
N SER A 122 -4.82 2.97 -24.10
CA SER A 122 -4.97 4.43 -24.16
C SER A 122 -3.66 5.17 -24.44
N GLY A 123 -2.55 4.44 -24.68
CA GLY A 123 -1.23 5.00 -24.97
C GLY A 123 -0.39 5.29 -23.74
N TRP A 124 -0.84 4.90 -22.54
CA TRP A 124 -0.10 5.09 -21.29
C TRP A 124 0.34 3.75 -20.71
N ASN A 125 1.59 3.38 -20.91
CA ASN A 125 2.15 2.14 -20.40
C ASN A 125 2.52 2.29 -18.91
N ILE A 126 1.81 1.56 -18.06
CA ILE A 126 2.02 1.51 -16.61
C ILE A 126 2.65 0.16 -16.26
N PRO A 127 3.80 0.14 -15.56
CA PRO A 127 4.37 -1.10 -15.05
C PRO A 127 3.38 -1.83 -14.13
N SER A 128 3.22 -3.14 -14.31
CA SER A 128 2.31 -3.92 -13.49
C SER A 128 2.80 -3.99 -12.04
N PRO A 129 2.03 -3.46 -11.06
CA PRO A 129 2.39 -3.57 -9.65
C PRO A 129 2.41 -5.03 -9.20
N LYS A 130 3.40 -5.39 -8.39
CA LYS A 130 3.52 -6.74 -7.78
C LYS A 130 2.72 -6.89 -6.49
N ALA A 131 2.40 -5.77 -5.85
CA ALA A 131 1.69 -5.72 -4.58
C ALA A 131 1.11 -4.32 -4.35
N SER A 132 0.40 -4.15 -3.23
CA SER A 132 -0.21 -2.90 -2.79
C SER A 132 -1.48 -2.54 -3.58
N MET A 133 -2.24 -1.62 -3.02
CA MET A 133 -3.43 -1.05 -3.65
C MET A 133 -3.11 0.18 -4.51
N PHE A 134 -1.84 0.35 -4.92
CA PHE A 134 -1.38 1.49 -5.70
C PHE A 134 -0.54 1.05 -6.89
N ALA A 135 -0.67 1.78 -8.00
CA ALA A 135 0.25 1.73 -9.11
C ALA A 135 1.12 2.99 -9.10
N TRP A 136 2.43 2.81 -9.24
CA TRP A 136 3.41 3.88 -9.41
C TRP A 136 3.69 4.00 -10.89
N ALA A 137 3.09 5.01 -11.53
CA ALA A 137 3.05 5.15 -12.97
C ALA A 137 4.00 6.26 -13.45
N PRO A 138 4.94 5.97 -14.36
CA PRO A 138 5.76 7.02 -14.97
C PRO A 138 4.85 7.96 -15.76
N ILE A 139 5.10 9.26 -15.70
CA ILE A 139 4.37 10.24 -16.52
C ILE A 139 4.76 10.08 -17.99
N PRO A 140 3.83 10.30 -18.93
CA PRO A 140 4.13 10.20 -20.37
C PRO A 140 5.24 11.18 -20.79
N LYS A 141 6.01 10.80 -21.80
CA LYS A 141 7.15 11.60 -22.31
C LYS A 141 6.77 13.07 -22.58
N LYS A 142 5.59 13.30 -23.12
CA LYS A 142 5.02 14.64 -23.40
C LYS A 142 4.93 15.55 -22.17
N TYR A 143 4.88 14.95 -20.96
CA TYR A 143 4.76 15.67 -19.70
C TYR A 143 6.05 15.70 -18.87
N GLN A 144 7.11 14.99 -19.27
CA GLN A 144 8.33 14.91 -18.48
C GLN A 144 8.92 16.28 -18.14
N ASN A 145 8.94 17.22 -19.11
CA ASN A 145 9.41 18.57 -18.87
C ASN A 145 8.41 19.49 -18.15
N LYS A 146 7.17 19.02 -17.91
CA LYS A 146 6.12 19.80 -17.23
C LYS A 146 5.92 19.39 -15.78
N GLY A 147 6.44 18.25 -15.42
CA GLY A 147 6.41 17.68 -14.08
C GLY A 147 5.11 16.96 -13.71
N SER A 148 5.19 16.16 -12.63
CA SER A 148 4.12 15.30 -12.15
C SER A 148 2.90 16.09 -11.65
N LEU A 149 3.11 17.27 -11.06
CA LEU A 149 2.01 18.12 -10.58
C LEU A 149 1.16 18.66 -11.76
N LYS A 150 1.81 19.11 -12.83
CA LYS A 150 1.10 19.60 -14.02
C LYS A 150 0.34 18.47 -14.71
N PHE A 151 0.95 17.28 -14.78
CA PHE A 151 0.29 16.12 -15.35
C PHE A 151 -0.95 15.70 -14.53
N ALA A 152 -0.84 15.66 -13.20
CA ALA A 152 -1.98 15.35 -12.32
C ALA A 152 -3.12 16.37 -12.45
N LYS A 153 -2.79 17.67 -12.55
CA LYS A 153 -3.79 18.74 -12.80
C LYS A 153 -4.47 18.58 -14.15
N ASP A 154 -3.73 18.28 -15.22
CA ASP A 154 -4.31 18.07 -16.55
C ASP A 154 -5.17 16.81 -16.60
N LEU A 155 -4.80 15.72 -15.93
CA LEU A 155 -5.65 14.53 -15.78
C LEU A 155 -6.97 14.88 -15.10
N MET A 156 -6.92 15.64 -14.00
CA MET A 156 -8.11 16.02 -13.24
C MET A 156 -9.03 16.94 -14.05
N THR A 157 -8.48 17.96 -14.72
CA THR A 157 -9.29 19.00 -15.40
C THR A 157 -9.76 18.60 -16.80
N LYS A 158 -9.03 17.73 -17.50
CA LYS A 158 -9.30 17.37 -18.91
C LYS A 158 -9.79 15.94 -19.09
N ALA A 159 -9.48 15.05 -18.15
CA ALA A 159 -9.86 13.64 -18.19
C ALA A 159 -10.74 13.23 -17.02
N GLU A 160 -10.99 14.11 -16.05
CA GLU A 160 -11.78 13.82 -14.83
C GLU A 160 -11.20 12.64 -14.03
N VAL A 161 -9.87 12.51 -14.03
CA VAL A 161 -9.14 11.45 -13.35
C VAL A 161 -8.22 12.06 -12.31
N ALA A 162 -8.47 11.76 -11.03
CA ALA A 162 -7.65 12.22 -9.93
C ALA A 162 -6.54 11.20 -9.60
N VAL A 163 -5.29 11.68 -9.55
CA VAL A 163 -4.10 10.91 -9.16
C VAL A 163 -3.23 11.75 -8.23
N SER A 164 -2.39 11.11 -7.42
CA SER A 164 -1.43 11.83 -6.59
C SER A 164 -0.16 12.12 -7.40
N PRO A 165 0.29 13.38 -7.51
CA PRO A 165 1.56 13.69 -8.19
C PRO A 165 2.74 13.13 -7.39
N GLY A 166 3.74 12.59 -8.07
CA GLY A 166 4.87 11.94 -7.42
C GLY A 166 5.71 12.88 -6.57
N ILE A 167 5.85 14.14 -6.97
CA ILE A 167 6.55 15.17 -6.17
C ILE A 167 5.99 15.33 -4.75
N ALA A 168 4.71 15.00 -4.52
CA ALA A 168 4.12 15.01 -3.18
C ALA A 168 4.73 13.95 -2.24
N PHE A 169 5.50 13.00 -2.76
CA PHE A 169 6.21 11.96 -2.02
C PHE A 169 7.73 12.23 -1.90
N GLY A 170 8.17 13.44 -2.24
CA GLY A 170 9.56 13.85 -2.25
C GLY A 170 10.14 13.99 -3.66
N GLU A 171 11.33 14.58 -3.76
CA GLU A 171 12.00 14.91 -5.03
C GLU A 171 12.19 13.69 -5.93
N TYR A 172 12.52 12.53 -5.37
CA TYR A 172 12.66 11.28 -6.11
C TYR A 172 11.34 10.71 -6.67
N GLY A 173 10.22 11.27 -6.24
CA GLY A 173 8.90 10.95 -6.80
C GLY A 173 8.58 11.73 -8.07
N GLU A 174 9.37 12.76 -8.42
CA GLU A 174 9.15 13.50 -9.65
C GLU A 174 9.29 12.59 -10.89
N GLY A 175 8.49 12.86 -11.90
CA GLY A 175 8.40 11.99 -13.08
C GLY A 175 7.40 10.83 -12.97
N PHE A 176 6.70 10.70 -11.83
CA PHE A 176 5.70 9.66 -11.59
C PHE A 176 4.39 10.24 -11.06
N VAL A 177 3.33 9.43 -11.11
CA VAL A 177 2.09 9.65 -10.36
C VAL A 177 1.67 8.35 -9.67
N ARG A 178 1.00 8.47 -8.51
CA ARG A 178 0.41 7.33 -7.81
C ARG A 178 -1.08 7.22 -8.14
N ILE A 179 -1.48 6.05 -8.62
CA ILE A 179 -2.86 5.71 -8.95
C ILE A 179 -3.38 4.71 -7.91
N GLY A 180 -4.54 4.98 -7.31
CA GLY A 180 -5.21 4.05 -6.39
C GLY A 180 -6.04 3.02 -7.15
N LEU A 181 -5.96 1.74 -6.74
CA LEU A 181 -6.80 0.64 -7.25
C LEU A 181 -8.11 0.53 -6.44
N VAL A 182 -8.65 1.66 -5.97
CA VAL A 182 -9.79 1.70 -5.04
C VAL A 182 -11.14 1.68 -5.75
N GLU A 183 -11.18 2.05 -7.01
CA GLU A 183 -12.38 2.05 -7.83
C GLU A 183 -12.63 0.68 -8.49
N ASN A 184 -13.89 0.44 -8.89
CA ASN A 184 -14.25 -0.77 -9.61
C ASN A 184 -13.72 -0.77 -11.06
N GLU A 185 -13.73 -1.93 -11.69
CA GLU A 185 -13.17 -2.13 -13.04
C GLU A 185 -13.85 -1.28 -14.11
N GLN A 186 -15.14 -0.99 -13.98
CA GLN A 186 -15.88 -0.14 -14.94
C GLN A 186 -15.38 1.30 -14.86
N ARG A 187 -15.20 1.84 -13.66
CA ARG A 187 -14.64 3.17 -13.44
C ARG A 187 -13.19 3.27 -13.92
N ILE A 188 -12.40 2.23 -13.71
CA ILE A 188 -11.02 2.16 -14.22
C ILE A 188 -11.01 2.20 -15.75
N ARG A 189 -11.87 1.42 -16.42
CA ARG A 189 -12.00 1.47 -17.89
C ARG A 189 -12.50 2.82 -18.39
N GLN A 190 -13.43 3.46 -17.67
CA GLN A 190 -13.90 4.80 -18.02
C GLN A 190 -12.77 5.82 -17.89
N ALA A 191 -12.00 5.80 -16.80
CA ALA A 191 -10.83 6.65 -16.63
C ALA A 191 -9.83 6.49 -17.79
N ALA A 192 -9.56 5.25 -18.21
CA ALA A 192 -8.68 5.01 -19.35
C ALA A 192 -9.22 5.59 -20.67
N LYS A 193 -10.53 5.50 -20.91
CA LYS A 193 -11.14 6.15 -22.08
C LYS A 193 -10.96 7.67 -22.05
N ASN A 194 -11.17 8.27 -20.88
CA ASN A 194 -11.01 9.72 -20.72
C ASN A 194 -9.55 10.15 -20.95
N VAL A 195 -8.60 9.38 -20.40
CA VAL A 195 -7.16 9.61 -20.58
C VAL A 195 -6.74 9.53 -22.06
N ARG A 196 -7.34 8.63 -22.84
CA ARG A 196 -7.08 8.52 -24.29
C ARG A 196 -7.32 9.83 -25.03
N ASN A 197 -8.31 10.64 -24.60
CA ASN A 197 -8.64 11.93 -25.22
C ASN A 197 -7.53 12.98 -25.03
N LEU A 198 -6.60 12.77 -24.10
CA LEU A 198 -5.46 13.66 -23.87
C LEU A 198 -4.36 13.48 -24.94
N LYS A 199 -4.44 12.42 -25.77
CA LYS A 199 -3.43 12.08 -26.81
C LYS A 199 -2.01 12.10 -26.20
N LEU A 200 -1.79 11.24 -25.19
CA LEU A 200 -0.56 11.15 -24.39
C LEU A 200 0.66 10.76 -25.23
#